data_69b9b23c5378874162c2a3db79530171
#
_entry.id   69b9b23c5378874162c2a3db79530171
#
_cell.length_a   1.000
_cell.length_b   1.000
_cell.length_c   1.000
_cell.angle_alpha   90.00
_cell.angle_beta   90.00
_cell.angle_gamma   90.00
#
_symmetry.space_group_name_H-M   'P 1'
#
loop_
_entity.id
_entity.type
_entity.pdbx_description
1 polymer ?
#
loop_
_entity_poly.entity_id
_entity_poly.type
_entity_poly.pdbx_seq_one_letter_code
_entity_poly.pdbx_strand_id
1 'polypeptide(L)'
;VAGKLIVGSMPIGNLDDLTLRMVDAFASCDYILSDRPADRAEKVLEKFRIKKKIVLLNSVNSGYADMDQVDRVAEDILNGKTVLLVSSEGQVAISDPGVQFIQKCITDKIPHEVLPGPSAGITAYVASGLSNGRLFIVPSVERERISEVFNMLKDINYSTVVHVWAKDLPEIIEYIDKNYKWTKQSDNTHHSNRIIAVCCDLTMPTENIFMDWAHKIKYNAALKDVNINTRVSLILGEVLHMGECDHIICNMYKDFVPGQSEGLII
;
A
#
# COMPACT_ATOMS: atom_id res chain seq x y z
N VAL A 1 -33.23 -11.41 11.01
CA VAL A 1 -32.40 -10.25 10.68
C VAL A 1 -31.56 -10.67 9.50
N ALA A 2 -31.56 -9.90 8.41
CA ALA A 2 -30.71 -10.19 7.25
C ALA A 2 -29.25 -10.12 7.68
N GLY A 3 -28.43 -11.02 7.16
CA GLY A 3 -26.98 -10.98 7.28
C GLY A 3 -26.40 -9.79 6.51
N LYS A 4 -25.08 -9.61 6.60
CA LYS A 4 -24.37 -8.57 5.84
C LYS A 4 -22.94 -8.97 5.52
N LEU A 5 -22.39 -8.35 4.49
CA LEU A 5 -20.95 -8.33 4.25
C LEU A 5 -20.33 -7.14 5.01
N ILE A 6 -19.33 -7.41 5.84
CA ILE A 6 -18.47 -6.38 6.43
C ILE A 6 -17.13 -6.43 5.69
N VAL A 7 -16.76 -5.32 5.07
CA VAL A 7 -15.47 -5.16 4.39
C VAL A 7 -14.53 -4.42 5.32
N GLY A 8 -13.51 -5.13 5.82
CA GLY A 8 -12.66 -4.62 6.88
C GLY A 8 -11.26 -4.28 6.43
N SER A 9 -10.57 -3.48 7.24
CA SER A 9 -9.16 -3.12 7.03
C SER A 9 -8.29 -3.74 8.12
N MET A 10 -7.24 -4.44 7.70
CA MET A 10 -6.27 -5.08 8.58
C MET A 10 -5.11 -4.15 8.92
N PRO A 11 -4.45 -4.34 10.07
CA PRO A 11 -3.19 -3.66 10.37
C PRO A 11 -2.14 -3.91 9.26
N ILE A 12 -1.32 -2.91 8.97
CA ILE A 12 -0.24 -3.05 7.97
C ILE A 12 1.07 -3.52 8.61
N GLY A 13 1.22 -3.33 9.90
CA GLY A 13 2.39 -3.73 10.71
C GLY A 13 1.96 -4.00 12.14
N ASN A 14 1.71 -2.96 12.89
CA ASN A 14 1.33 -3.02 14.29
C ASN A 14 -0.13 -3.48 14.47
N LEU A 15 -0.34 -4.53 15.25
CA LEU A 15 -1.69 -5.04 15.53
C LEU A 15 -2.55 -4.07 16.37
N ASP A 16 -1.95 -3.06 17.01
CA ASP A 16 -2.67 -2.04 17.76
C ASP A 16 -3.33 -0.99 16.86
N ASP A 17 -3.00 -0.95 15.57
CA ASP A 17 -3.67 -0.10 14.58
C ASP A 17 -5.06 -0.60 14.20
N LEU A 18 -5.51 -1.72 14.74
CA LEU A 18 -6.85 -2.23 14.50
C LEU A 18 -7.89 -1.31 15.14
N THR A 19 -8.89 -0.90 14.36
CA THR A 19 -9.96 -0.05 14.88
C THR A 19 -10.89 -0.82 15.82
N LEU A 20 -11.52 -0.15 16.79
CA LEU A 20 -12.50 -0.78 17.68
C LEU A 20 -13.62 -1.48 16.91
N ARG A 21 -14.13 -0.84 15.84
CA ARG A 21 -15.17 -1.44 14.99
C ARG A 21 -14.70 -2.72 14.30
N MET A 22 -13.41 -2.83 13.98
CA MET A 22 -12.86 -4.07 13.44
C MET A 22 -12.81 -5.18 14.49
N VAL A 23 -12.44 -4.86 15.74
CA VAL A 23 -12.48 -5.85 16.84
C VAL A 23 -13.91 -6.36 17.04
N ASP A 24 -14.90 -5.46 17.02
CA ASP A 24 -16.31 -5.83 17.12
C ASP A 24 -16.76 -6.69 15.92
N ALA A 25 -16.30 -6.37 14.72
CA ALA A 25 -16.60 -7.15 13.52
C ALA A 25 -16.00 -8.57 13.60
N PHE A 26 -14.76 -8.70 14.04
CA PHE A 26 -14.15 -10.02 14.32
C PHE A 26 -14.94 -10.83 15.35
N ALA A 27 -15.43 -10.19 16.41
CA ALA A 27 -16.19 -10.85 17.45
C ALA A 27 -17.60 -11.25 17.01
N SER A 28 -18.26 -10.44 16.19
CA SER A 28 -19.67 -10.59 15.84
C SER A 28 -19.97 -11.35 14.54
N CYS A 29 -19.02 -11.43 13.60
CA CYS A 29 -19.23 -12.14 12.33
C CYS A 29 -19.43 -13.65 12.54
N ASP A 30 -20.06 -14.33 11.58
CA ASP A 30 -20.18 -15.79 11.59
C ASP A 30 -18.90 -16.46 11.13
N TYR A 31 -18.23 -15.90 10.13
CA TYR A 31 -16.90 -16.31 9.71
C TYR A 31 -16.16 -15.17 9.00
N ILE A 32 -14.84 -15.36 8.86
CA ILE A 32 -13.93 -14.45 8.22
C ILE A 32 -13.54 -15.02 6.85
N LEU A 33 -13.59 -14.20 5.83
CA LEU A 33 -13.06 -14.49 4.49
C LEU A 33 -11.77 -13.71 4.31
N SER A 34 -10.64 -14.37 4.08
CA SER A 34 -9.32 -13.77 3.96
C SER A 34 -8.55 -14.32 2.76
N ASP A 35 -7.79 -13.47 2.09
CA ASP A 35 -6.93 -13.85 0.96
C ASP A 35 -5.75 -14.73 1.36
N ARG A 36 -5.31 -14.62 2.61
CA ARG A 36 -4.25 -15.43 3.22
C ARG A 36 -4.66 -15.87 4.62
N PRO A 37 -4.81 -17.17 4.85
CA PRO A 37 -5.42 -17.63 6.10
C PRO A 37 -4.55 -17.44 7.34
N ALA A 38 -3.24 -17.57 7.21
CA ALA A 38 -2.45 -17.95 8.35
C ALA A 38 -1.89 -16.79 9.19
N ASP A 39 -1.53 -15.64 8.63
CA ASP A 39 -0.59 -14.84 9.39
C ASP A 39 -1.20 -13.74 10.28
N ARG A 40 -2.03 -12.85 9.72
CA ARG A 40 -2.48 -11.69 10.49
C ARG A 40 -3.87 -11.85 11.09
N ALA A 41 -4.81 -12.44 10.36
CA ALA A 41 -6.15 -12.66 10.91
C ALA A 41 -6.09 -13.60 12.14
N GLU A 42 -5.27 -14.65 12.10
CA GLU A 42 -5.05 -15.54 13.24
C GLU A 42 -4.40 -14.81 14.43
N LYS A 43 -3.37 -13.96 14.17
CA LYS A 43 -2.75 -13.16 15.23
C LYS A 43 -3.73 -12.17 15.88
N VAL A 44 -4.64 -11.57 15.08
CA VAL A 44 -5.72 -10.73 15.62
C VAL A 44 -6.66 -11.56 16.50
N LEU A 45 -7.10 -12.71 16.03
CA LEU A 45 -7.96 -13.61 16.80
C LEU A 45 -7.30 -14.02 18.12
N GLU A 46 -6.02 -14.36 18.09
CA GLU A 46 -5.25 -14.72 19.28
C GLU A 46 -5.13 -13.53 20.26
N LYS A 47 -4.71 -12.35 19.76
CA LYS A 47 -4.55 -11.14 20.57
C LYS A 47 -5.83 -10.76 21.32
N PHE A 48 -6.96 -10.83 20.65
CA PHE A 48 -8.25 -10.46 21.22
C PHE A 48 -9.03 -11.65 21.83
N ARG A 49 -8.43 -12.86 21.83
CA ARG A 49 -9.03 -14.10 22.35
C ARG A 49 -10.39 -14.42 21.70
N ILE A 50 -10.51 -14.13 20.42
CA ILE A 50 -11.69 -14.40 19.62
C ILE A 50 -11.53 -15.75 18.92
N LYS A 51 -12.60 -16.54 18.89
CA LYS A 51 -12.63 -17.83 18.17
C LYS A 51 -13.58 -17.72 16.99
N LYS A 52 -13.05 -17.66 15.78
CA LYS A 52 -13.80 -17.59 14.52
C LYS A 52 -13.18 -18.47 13.46
N LYS A 53 -14.03 -18.98 12.57
CA LYS A 53 -13.58 -19.71 11.40
C LYS A 53 -13.02 -18.72 10.38
N ILE A 54 -11.84 -19.01 9.87
CA ILE A 54 -11.27 -18.33 8.70
C ILE A 54 -11.48 -19.22 7.49
N VAL A 55 -12.01 -18.65 6.43
CA VAL A 55 -12.19 -19.27 5.12
C VAL A 55 -11.24 -18.59 4.14
N LEU A 56 -10.49 -19.40 3.39
CA LEU A 56 -9.60 -18.87 2.37
C LEU A 56 -10.40 -18.29 1.20
N LEU A 57 -10.03 -17.09 0.80
CA LEU A 57 -10.51 -16.50 -0.44
C LEU A 57 -9.82 -17.16 -1.62
N ASN A 58 -10.59 -17.81 -2.49
CA ASN A 58 -10.07 -18.43 -3.70
C ASN A 58 -9.90 -17.37 -4.78
N SER A 59 -8.71 -17.30 -5.39
CA SER A 59 -8.45 -16.46 -6.55
C SER A 59 -8.20 -17.31 -7.79
N VAL A 60 -8.80 -16.93 -8.88
CA VAL A 60 -8.66 -17.63 -10.18
C VAL A 60 -7.45 -17.09 -10.96
N ASN A 61 -7.20 -15.79 -10.83
CA ASN A 61 -6.02 -15.09 -11.37
C ASN A 61 -5.65 -13.96 -10.40
N SER A 62 -4.44 -13.41 -10.55
CA SER A 62 -4.01 -12.30 -9.71
C SER A 62 -5.06 -11.16 -9.69
N GLY A 63 -5.73 -10.98 -8.56
CA GLY A 63 -6.70 -9.91 -8.32
C GLY A 63 -8.18 -10.23 -8.53
N TYR A 64 -8.54 -11.46 -8.97
CA TYR A 64 -9.95 -11.86 -9.16
C TYR A 64 -10.35 -13.01 -8.26
N ALA A 65 -11.44 -12.84 -7.52
CA ALA A 65 -12.03 -13.91 -6.73
C ALA A 65 -12.74 -14.93 -7.61
N ASP A 66 -12.80 -16.16 -7.12
CA ASP A 66 -13.62 -17.23 -7.70
C ASP A 66 -15.11 -16.88 -7.59
N MET A 67 -15.80 -16.79 -8.72
CA MET A 67 -17.20 -16.38 -8.78
C MET A 67 -18.14 -17.37 -8.09
N ASP A 68 -17.84 -18.67 -8.11
CA ASP A 68 -18.61 -19.66 -7.36
C ASP A 68 -18.52 -19.42 -5.86
N GLN A 69 -17.38 -18.94 -5.37
CA GLN A 69 -17.24 -18.56 -3.97
C GLN A 69 -17.99 -17.25 -3.69
N VAL A 70 -17.97 -16.29 -4.60
CA VAL A 70 -18.72 -15.03 -4.47
C VAL A 70 -20.22 -15.31 -4.32
N ASP A 71 -20.76 -16.19 -5.15
CA ASP A 71 -22.18 -16.56 -5.13
C ASP A 71 -22.54 -17.30 -3.82
N ARG A 72 -21.73 -18.27 -3.39
CA ARG A 72 -21.93 -18.96 -2.09
C ARG A 72 -21.92 -18.01 -0.90
N VAL A 73 -21.01 -17.01 -0.88
CA VAL A 73 -20.98 -16.02 0.19
C VAL A 73 -22.21 -15.12 0.15
N ALA A 74 -22.67 -14.74 -1.04
CA ALA A 74 -23.90 -13.98 -1.19
C ALA A 74 -25.13 -14.76 -0.66
N GLU A 75 -25.25 -16.06 -0.97
CA GLU A 75 -26.28 -16.94 -0.42
C GLU A 75 -26.22 -17.05 1.11
N ASP A 76 -25.01 -17.20 1.68
CA ASP A 76 -24.81 -17.24 3.12
C ASP A 76 -25.35 -15.95 3.78
N ILE A 77 -25.08 -14.79 3.20
CA ILE A 77 -25.55 -13.50 3.72
C ILE A 77 -27.09 -13.40 3.60
N LEU A 78 -27.67 -13.81 2.48
CA LEU A 78 -29.11 -13.84 2.30
C LEU A 78 -29.79 -14.78 3.29
N ASN A 79 -29.13 -15.86 3.68
CA ASN A 79 -29.56 -16.80 4.75
C ASN A 79 -29.27 -16.29 6.18
N GLY A 80 -28.88 -15.03 6.33
CA GLY A 80 -28.75 -14.37 7.63
C GLY A 80 -27.34 -14.36 8.24
N LYS A 81 -26.31 -14.87 7.53
CA LYS A 81 -24.94 -14.86 8.05
C LYS A 81 -24.28 -13.48 7.85
N THR A 82 -23.49 -13.07 8.82
CA THR A 82 -22.59 -11.93 8.74
C THR A 82 -21.19 -12.40 8.39
N VAL A 83 -20.65 -11.95 7.27
CA VAL A 83 -19.34 -12.34 6.75
C VAL A 83 -18.38 -11.15 6.84
N LEU A 84 -17.21 -11.35 7.46
CA LEU A 84 -16.14 -10.35 7.51
C LEU A 84 -15.12 -10.66 6.42
N LEU A 85 -15.01 -9.77 5.43
CA LEU A 85 -14.02 -9.84 4.35
C LEU A 85 -12.82 -8.97 4.72
N VAL A 86 -11.63 -9.56 4.74
CA VAL A 86 -10.36 -8.89 5.05
C VAL A 86 -9.26 -9.33 4.09
N SER A 87 -8.26 -8.46 3.91
CA SER A 87 -6.99 -8.81 3.28
C SER A 87 -5.96 -9.23 4.33
N SER A 88 -4.78 -9.63 3.91
CA SER A 88 -3.65 -9.86 4.83
C SER A 88 -3.15 -8.59 5.47
N GLU A 89 -3.20 -7.45 4.76
CA GLU A 89 -2.68 -6.16 5.20
C GLU A 89 -3.48 -5.00 4.61
N GLY A 90 -3.82 -4.01 5.43
CA GLY A 90 -4.50 -2.80 5.00
C GLY A 90 -5.94 -3.04 4.52
N GLN A 91 -6.42 -2.17 3.66
CA GLN A 91 -7.77 -2.21 3.13
C GLN A 91 -7.88 -3.23 2.01
N VAL A 92 -8.84 -4.15 2.12
CA VAL A 92 -9.13 -5.13 1.07
C VAL A 92 -9.64 -4.47 -0.22
N ALA A 93 -9.47 -5.16 -1.35
CA ALA A 93 -9.90 -4.71 -2.69
C ALA A 93 -9.14 -3.49 -3.25
N ILE A 94 -7.94 -3.19 -2.72
CA ILE A 94 -7.01 -2.23 -3.34
C ILE A 94 -6.00 -2.99 -4.22
N SER A 95 -5.31 -3.97 -3.66
CA SER A 95 -4.32 -4.81 -4.35
C SER A 95 -4.68 -6.29 -4.30
N ASP A 96 -5.67 -6.64 -3.52
CA ASP A 96 -6.07 -8.00 -3.20
C ASP A 96 -7.40 -8.33 -3.88
N PRO A 97 -7.70 -9.61 -4.15
CA PRO A 97 -9.01 -10.03 -4.60
C PRO A 97 -10.05 -9.69 -3.53
N GLY A 98 -11.25 -9.34 -3.95
CA GLY A 98 -12.32 -9.01 -2.99
C GLY A 98 -13.36 -8.04 -3.55
N VAL A 99 -12.99 -7.27 -4.58
CA VAL A 99 -13.92 -6.31 -5.21
C VAL A 99 -15.19 -6.98 -5.73
N GLN A 100 -15.11 -8.24 -6.20
CA GLN A 100 -16.24 -8.99 -6.74
C GLN A 100 -17.34 -9.24 -5.68
N PHE A 101 -16.96 -9.48 -4.41
CA PHE A 101 -17.92 -9.61 -3.31
C PHE A 101 -18.69 -8.32 -3.07
N ILE A 102 -17.99 -7.19 -3.14
CA ILE A 102 -18.61 -5.86 -2.97
C ILE A 102 -19.54 -5.58 -4.15
N GLN A 103 -19.08 -5.82 -5.40
CA GLN A 103 -19.88 -5.65 -6.60
C GLN A 103 -21.13 -6.52 -6.59
N LYS A 104 -21.01 -7.79 -6.16
CA LYS A 104 -22.15 -8.69 -6.00
C LYS A 104 -23.17 -8.14 -5.01
N CYS A 105 -22.70 -7.66 -3.86
CA CYS A 105 -23.58 -7.05 -2.85
C CYS A 105 -24.31 -5.81 -3.42
N ILE A 106 -23.62 -4.95 -4.16
CA ILE A 106 -24.21 -3.78 -4.79
C ILE A 106 -25.27 -4.19 -5.82
N THR A 107 -24.92 -5.12 -6.72
CA THR A 107 -25.79 -5.57 -7.81
C THR A 107 -27.07 -6.22 -7.28
N ASP A 108 -26.94 -7.10 -6.30
CA ASP A 108 -28.04 -7.90 -5.76
C ASP A 108 -28.72 -7.23 -4.55
N LYS A 109 -28.32 -5.98 -4.23
CA LYS A 109 -28.86 -5.20 -3.10
C LYS A 109 -28.72 -5.92 -1.76
N ILE A 110 -27.62 -6.69 -1.59
CA ILE A 110 -27.28 -7.37 -0.36
C ILE A 110 -26.70 -6.34 0.63
N PRO A 111 -27.10 -6.37 1.92
CA PRO A 111 -26.57 -5.47 2.92
C PRO A 111 -25.04 -5.61 3.05
N HIS A 112 -24.34 -4.48 2.96
CA HIS A 112 -22.89 -4.45 3.15
C HIS A 112 -22.45 -3.12 3.76
N GLU A 113 -21.30 -3.15 4.43
CA GLU A 113 -20.65 -1.95 4.97
C GLU A 113 -19.13 -2.05 4.81
N VAL A 114 -18.47 -0.90 4.62
CA VAL A 114 -17.02 -0.79 4.60
C VAL A 114 -16.55 -0.09 5.88
N LEU A 115 -15.68 -0.76 6.62
CA LEU A 115 -15.05 -0.18 7.80
C LEU A 115 -13.77 0.54 7.39
N PRO A 116 -13.62 1.85 7.66
CA PRO A 116 -12.36 2.54 7.45
C PRO A 116 -11.28 2.02 8.40
N GLY A 117 -10.04 2.06 7.96
CA GLY A 117 -8.91 1.61 8.78
C GLY A 117 -7.56 1.77 8.08
N PRO A 118 -6.51 1.08 8.56
CA PRO A 118 -5.16 1.17 8.02
C PRO A 118 -5.10 0.93 6.52
N SER A 119 -4.23 1.67 5.85
CA SER A 119 -3.95 1.51 4.42
C SER A 119 -2.48 1.78 4.16
N ALA A 120 -1.74 0.78 3.68
CA ALA A 120 -0.31 0.89 3.46
C ALA A 120 0.04 2.06 2.52
N GLY A 121 -0.72 2.24 1.44
CA GLY A 121 -0.48 3.32 0.48
C GLY A 121 -0.69 4.71 1.07
N ILE A 122 -1.75 4.91 1.85
CA ILE A 122 -2.03 6.19 2.50
C ILE A 122 -1.01 6.47 3.61
N THR A 123 -0.69 5.46 4.43
CA THR A 123 0.29 5.60 5.51
C THR A 123 1.67 5.94 4.93
N ALA A 124 2.12 5.25 3.89
CA ALA A 124 3.38 5.55 3.20
C ALA A 124 3.41 6.96 2.62
N TYR A 125 2.32 7.38 1.98
CA TYR A 125 2.19 8.73 1.41
C TYR A 125 2.35 9.82 2.47
N VAL A 126 1.72 9.65 3.63
CA VAL A 126 1.83 10.61 4.73
C VAL A 126 3.21 10.54 5.38
N ALA A 127 3.68 9.33 5.71
CA ALA A 127 4.94 9.11 6.40
C ALA A 127 6.17 9.57 5.59
N SER A 128 6.09 9.52 4.25
CA SER A 128 7.17 10.02 3.38
C SER A 128 7.33 11.54 3.39
N GLY A 129 6.36 12.30 3.89
CA GLY A 129 6.37 13.75 3.81
C GLY A 129 6.21 14.32 2.38
N LEU A 130 6.02 13.47 1.37
CA LEU A 130 5.82 13.86 -0.03
C LEU A 130 4.33 14.06 -0.38
N SER A 131 3.51 14.27 0.65
CA SER A 131 2.07 14.47 0.50
C SER A 131 1.77 15.92 0.04
N ASN A 132 1.07 16.06 -1.09
CA ASN A 132 0.71 17.34 -1.71
C ASN A 132 -0.79 17.47 -2.02
N GLY A 133 -1.62 16.63 -1.43
CA GLY A 133 -3.06 16.61 -1.66
C GLY A 133 -3.49 15.85 -2.92
N ARG A 134 -2.55 15.35 -3.73
CA ARG A 134 -2.81 14.55 -4.93
C ARG A 134 -2.08 13.22 -4.82
N LEU A 135 -2.81 12.13 -4.96
CA LEU A 135 -2.27 10.79 -4.77
C LEU A 135 -2.74 9.85 -5.87
N PHE A 136 -1.79 9.16 -6.45
CA PHE A 136 -2.03 8.00 -7.31
C PHE A 136 -1.47 6.76 -6.64
N ILE A 137 -2.28 5.72 -6.45
CA ILE A 137 -1.85 4.46 -5.86
C ILE A 137 -1.81 3.39 -6.95
N VAL A 138 -0.65 2.78 -7.11
CA VAL A 138 -0.44 1.63 -7.98
C VAL A 138 -0.39 0.38 -7.11
N PRO A 139 -1.23 -0.61 -7.39
CA PRO A 139 -1.15 -1.92 -6.73
C PRO A 139 0.22 -2.56 -6.91
N SER A 140 0.43 -3.70 -6.26
CA SER A 140 1.66 -4.47 -6.43
C SER A 140 2.04 -4.66 -7.90
N VAL A 141 3.29 -4.32 -8.21
CA VAL A 141 3.87 -4.47 -9.55
C VAL A 141 4.69 -5.75 -9.58
N GLU A 142 4.36 -6.63 -10.51
CA GLU A 142 5.16 -7.81 -10.79
C GLU A 142 6.42 -7.42 -11.58
N ARG A 143 7.50 -8.16 -11.39
CA ARG A 143 8.83 -7.84 -11.95
C ARG A 143 8.79 -7.65 -13.48
N GLU A 144 8.07 -8.50 -14.18
CA GLU A 144 7.95 -8.50 -15.64
C GLU A 144 7.26 -7.22 -16.17
N ARG A 145 6.51 -6.53 -15.31
CA ARG A 145 5.76 -5.32 -15.66
C ARG A 145 6.40 -4.03 -15.18
N ILE A 146 7.56 -4.07 -14.54
CA ILE A 146 8.24 -2.88 -14.00
C ILE A 146 8.42 -1.83 -15.10
N SER A 147 9.01 -2.19 -16.22
CA SER A 147 9.27 -1.22 -17.30
C SER A 147 8.00 -0.62 -17.89
N GLU A 148 6.94 -1.43 -18.05
CA GLU A 148 5.64 -0.97 -18.54
C GLU A 148 5.01 0.03 -17.58
N VAL A 149 4.90 -0.35 -16.30
CA VAL A 149 4.25 0.46 -15.27
C VAL A 149 5.03 1.76 -15.05
N PHE A 150 6.33 1.68 -14.86
CA PHE A 150 7.13 2.88 -14.61
C PHE A 150 7.25 3.77 -15.84
N ASN A 151 7.15 3.24 -17.08
CA ASN A 151 7.03 4.08 -18.26
C ASN A 151 5.71 4.87 -18.28
N MET A 152 4.62 4.28 -17.85
CA MET A 152 3.33 4.97 -17.70
C MET A 152 3.39 6.05 -16.60
N LEU A 153 4.07 5.77 -15.48
CA LEU A 153 4.14 6.68 -14.35
C LEU A 153 5.03 7.91 -14.56
N LYS A 154 5.95 7.89 -15.53
CA LYS A 154 6.88 9.01 -15.76
C LYS A 154 6.20 10.34 -16.05
N ASP A 155 5.03 10.29 -16.71
CA ASP A 155 4.27 11.47 -17.13
C ASP A 155 3.21 11.89 -16.09
N ILE A 156 3.08 11.13 -15.00
CA ILE A 156 2.16 11.46 -13.91
C ILE A 156 2.83 12.46 -12.98
N ASN A 157 2.28 13.67 -12.91
CA ASN A 157 2.78 14.75 -12.06
C ASN A 157 2.07 14.80 -10.69
N TYR A 158 1.72 13.65 -10.13
CA TYR A 158 1.17 13.52 -8.78
C TYR A 158 2.08 12.62 -7.96
N SER A 159 2.05 12.79 -6.64
CA SER A 159 2.70 11.82 -5.77
C SER A 159 2.09 10.45 -6.00
N THR A 160 2.95 9.49 -6.27
CA THR A 160 2.53 8.13 -6.64
C THR A 160 3.12 7.14 -5.66
N VAL A 161 2.27 6.32 -5.06
CA VAL A 161 2.69 5.18 -4.23
C VAL A 161 2.62 3.91 -5.07
N VAL A 162 3.73 3.17 -5.08
CA VAL A 162 3.85 1.88 -5.79
C VAL A 162 4.30 0.83 -4.79
N HIS A 163 3.55 -0.26 -4.66
CA HIS A 163 3.98 -1.39 -3.83
C HIS A 163 4.85 -2.34 -4.66
N VAL A 164 6.08 -2.54 -4.21
CA VAL A 164 7.08 -3.36 -4.90
C VAL A 164 7.77 -4.33 -3.95
N TRP A 165 8.40 -5.37 -4.49
CA TRP A 165 9.30 -6.19 -3.69
C TRP A 165 10.63 -5.46 -3.48
N ALA A 166 11.19 -5.52 -2.29
CA ALA A 166 12.48 -4.89 -1.98
C ALA A 166 13.61 -5.39 -2.90
N LYS A 167 13.59 -6.66 -3.31
CA LYS A 167 14.55 -7.23 -4.27
C LYS A 167 14.55 -6.54 -5.64
N ASP A 168 13.44 -5.91 -6.02
CA ASP A 168 13.28 -5.26 -7.33
C ASP A 168 13.64 -3.75 -7.28
N LEU A 169 13.85 -3.18 -6.08
CA LEU A 169 14.21 -1.78 -5.90
C LEU A 169 15.42 -1.32 -6.74
N PRO A 170 16.54 -2.06 -6.81
CA PRO A 170 17.71 -1.62 -7.59
C PRO A 170 17.37 -1.43 -9.06
N GLU A 171 16.61 -2.33 -9.65
CA GLU A 171 16.18 -2.27 -11.05
C GLU A 171 15.22 -1.09 -11.28
N ILE A 172 14.28 -0.92 -10.37
CA ILE A 172 13.29 0.17 -10.42
C ILE A 172 13.98 1.53 -10.30
N ILE A 173 14.86 1.69 -9.32
CA ILE A 173 15.56 2.96 -9.10
C ILE A 173 16.47 3.29 -10.31
N GLU A 174 17.12 2.29 -10.87
CA GLU A 174 17.93 2.49 -12.08
C GLU A 174 17.06 2.87 -13.28
N TYR A 175 15.88 2.25 -13.42
CA TYR A 175 14.93 2.62 -14.47
C TYR A 175 14.46 4.07 -14.34
N ILE A 176 14.11 4.50 -13.13
CA ILE A 176 13.70 5.87 -12.83
C ILE A 176 14.84 6.85 -13.14
N ASP A 177 16.05 6.57 -12.68
CA ASP A 177 17.22 7.41 -12.91
C ASP A 177 17.51 7.60 -14.41
N LYS A 178 17.34 6.56 -15.22
CA LYS A 178 17.57 6.61 -16.67
C LYS A 178 16.45 7.30 -17.45
N ASN A 179 15.21 7.11 -17.06
CA ASN A 179 14.05 7.43 -17.91
C ASN A 179 13.23 8.63 -17.42
N TYR A 180 13.33 9.01 -16.14
CA TYR A 180 12.61 10.15 -15.57
C TYR A 180 13.47 11.41 -15.62
N LYS A 181 13.96 11.73 -16.80
CA LYS A 181 14.82 12.91 -17.02
C LYS A 181 13.97 14.11 -17.36
N TRP A 182 14.21 15.18 -16.63
CA TRP A 182 13.64 16.47 -16.94
C TRP A 182 14.67 17.32 -17.68
N THR A 183 14.30 17.89 -18.82
CA THR A 183 15.12 18.82 -19.56
C THR A 183 14.74 20.25 -19.18
N LYS A 184 15.64 20.96 -18.53
CA LYS A 184 15.53 22.40 -18.44
C LYS A 184 15.86 23.01 -19.80
N GLN A 185 15.02 23.84 -20.31
CA GLN A 185 15.18 24.46 -21.65
C GLN A 185 16.47 25.28 -21.85
N SER A 186 17.27 25.58 -20.83
CA SER A 186 18.37 26.54 -20.90
C SER A 186 19.78 26.00 -20.68
N ASP A 187 20.01 24.80 -20.18
CA ASP A 187 21.36 24.38 -19.80
C ASP A 187 21.76 22.92 -20.06
N ASN A 188 20.98 22.17 -20.81
CA ASN A 188 21.24 20.76 -21.15
C ASN A 188 21.57 19.81 -19.98
N THR A 189 21.34 20.20 -18.73
CA THR A 189 21.51 19.33 -17.58
C THR A 189 20.28 18.44 -17.39
N HIS A 190 20.49 17.14 -17.53
CA HIS A 190 19.44 16.14 -17.40
C HIS A 190 19.51 15.50 -16.02
N HIS A 191 18.73 16.02 -15.09
CA HIS A 191 18.55 15.36 -13.79
C HIS A 191 17.08 15.02 -13.57
N SER A 192 16.80 13.85 -13.00
CA SER A 192 15.48 13.58 -12.46
C SER A 192 15.26 14.54 -11.29
N ASN A 193 14.25 15.38 -11.40
CA ASN A 193 13.82 16.29 -10.35
C ASN A 193 12.74 15.67 -9.44
N ARG A 194 12.59 14.35 -9.47
CA ARG A 194 11.73 13.64 -8.54
C ARG A 194 12.50 13.21 -7.30
N ILE A 195 11.92 13.51 -6.16
CA ILE A 195 12.30 12.90 -4.89
C ILE A 195 11.56 11.57 -4.81
N ILE A 196 12.25 10.53 -4.38
CA ILE A 196 11.65 9.24 -4.09
C ILE A 196 11.86 8.89 -2.62
N ALA A 197 10.86 8.25 -2.04
CA ALA A 197 10.97 7.66 -0.72
C ALA A 197 10.70 6.15 -0.79
N VAL A 198 11.43 5.37 -0.01
CA VAL A 198 11.22 3.93 0.19
C VAL A 198 10.82 3.74 1.63
N CYS A 199 9.58 3.35 1.86
CA CYS A 199 9.03 3.11 3.19
C CYS A 199 9.02 1.59 3.46
N CYS A 200 9.73 1.20 4.52
CA CYS A 200 9.88 -0.18 4.97
C CYS A 200 9.24 -0.36 6.34
N ASP A 201 8.64 -1.53 6.58
CA ASP A 201 8.12 -1.95 7.88
C ASP A 201 7.23 -0.91 8.59
N LEU A 202 6.41 -0.18 7.81
CA LEU A 202 5.54 0.87 8.33
C LEU A 202 4.74 0.40 9.54
N THR A 203 4.66 1.25 10.55
CA THR A 203 4.00 1.04 11.86
C THR A 203 4.68 -0.01 12.76
N MET A 204 5.80 -0.58 12.33
CA MET A 204 6.58 -1.52 13.13
C MET A 204 7.72 -0.80 13.86
N PRO A 205 8.26 -1.37 14.96
CA PRO A 205 9.46 -0.82 15.62
C PRO A 205 10.71 -0.75 14.71
N THR A 206 10.69 -1.47 13.60
CA THR A 206 11.74 -1.49 12.57
C THR A 206 11.42 -0.58 11.40
N GLU A 207 10.39 0.29 11.54
CA GLU A 207 10.04 1.25 10.51
C GLU A 207 11.25 2.08 10.07
N ASN A 208 11.43 2.16 8.76
CA ASN A 208 12.48 2.97 8.17
C ASN A 208 12.03 3.60 6.87
N ILE A 209 12.36 4.87 6.69
CA ILE A 209 12.01 5.65 5.51
C ILE A 209 13.28 6.25 4.93
N PHE A 210 13.64 5.79 3.74
CA PHE A 210 14.76 6.32 2.97
C PHE A 210 14.24 7.29 1.95
N MET A 211 14.79 8.49 1.90
CA MET A 211 14.34 9.51 0.96
C MET A 211 15.54 10.25 0.36
N ASP A 212 15.53 10.40 -0.95
CA ASP A 212 16.51 11.20 -1.68
C ASP A 212 16.02 11.49 -3.11
N TRP A 213 16.78 12.29 -3.85
CA TRP A 213 16.61 12.44 -5.27
C TRP A 213 16.79 11.09 -6.00
N ALA A 214 16.01 10.85 -7.03
CA ALA A 214 16.04 9.58 -7.75
C ALA A 214 17.45 9.15 -8.20
N HIS A 215 18.29 10.10 -8.61
CA HIS A 215 19.66 9.81 -9.03
C HIS A 215 20.64 9.56 -7.89
N LYS A 216 20.27 9.88 -6.64
CA LYS A 216 21.12 9.73 -5.46
C LYS A 216 20.73 8.54 -4.60
N ILE A 217 19.46 8.22 -4.49
CA ILE A 217 18.95 7.20 -3.56
C ILE A 217 19.61 5.82 -3.76
N LYS A 218 20.03 5.49 -5.00
CA LYS A 218 20.72 4.24 -5.30
C LYS A 218 22.05 4.05 -4.56
N TYR A 219 22.63 5.15 -4.08
CA TYR A 219 23.89 5.13 -3.31
C TYR A 219 23.66 5.06 -1.80
N ASN A 220 22.41 5.08 -1.35
CA ASN A 220 22.09 4.96 0.06
C ASN A 220 22.46 3.55 0.55
N ALA A 221 23.49 3.47 1.40
CA ALA A 221 24.01 2.19 1.89
C ALA A 221 22.97 1.41 2.71
N ALA A 222 22.09 2.11 3.43
CA ALA A 222 21.08 1.49 4.27
C ALA A 222 19.98 0.75 3.49
N LEU A 223 19.79 1.05 2.19
CA LEU A 223 18.91 0.24 1.34
C LEU A 223 19.39 -1.20 1.17
N LYS A 224 20.67 -1.47 1.39
CA LYS A 224 21.25 -2.84 1.32
C LYS A 224 20.82 -3.72 2.49
N ASP A 225 20.43 -3.10 3.60
CA ASP A 225 20.02 -3.81 4.81
C ASP A 225 18.52 -4.14 4.80
N VAL A 226 17.77 -3.64 3.81
CA VAL A 226 16.34 -3.96 3.66
C VAL A 226 16.18 -5.43 3.29
N ASN A 227 15.30 -6.13 4.00
CA ASN A 227 15.03 -7.52 3.71
C ASN A 227 14.42 -7.66 2.29
N ILE A 228 15.15 -8.30 1.40
CA ILE A 228 14.80 -8.46 -0.02
C ILE A 228 13.47 -9.21 -0.25
N ASN A 229 13.01 -9.99 0.72
CA ASN A 229 11.80 -10.79 0.65
C ASN A 229 10.57 -10.06 1.24
N THR A 230 10.69 -8.77 1.55
CA THR A 230 9.56 -7.96 2.01
C THR A 230 9.02 -7.08 0.89
N ARG A 231 7.77 -6.68 1.02
CA ARG A 231 7.18 -5.62 0.22
C ARG A 231 7.48 -4.27 0.86
N VAL A 232 7.75 -3.30 0.02
CA VAL A 232 7.97 -1.91 0.43
C VAL A 232 7.04 -0.99 -0.34
N SER A 233 6.77 0.17 0.23
CA SER A 233 6.05 1.23 -0.49
C SER A 233 7.06 2.22 -1.04
N LEU A 234 7.17 2.28 -2.35
CA LEU A 234 7.96 3.28 -3.08
C LEU A 234 7.07 4.47 -3.38
N ILE A 235 7.47 5.65 -2.96
CA ILE A 235 6.77 6.89 -3.25
C ILE A 235 7.58 7.68 -4.27
N LEU A 236 6.93 8.00 -5.40
CA LEU A 236 7.42 8.96 -6.36
C LEU A 236 6.79 10.31 -6.01
N GLY A 237 7.59 11.25 -5.54
CA GLY A 237 7.13 12.60 -5.24
C GLY A 237 6.65 13.33 -6.49
N GLU A 238 6.01 14.47 -6.31
CA GLU A 238 5.65 15.38 -7.40
C GLU A 238 6.89 15.85 -8.17
N VAL A 239 6.73 16.09 -9.46
CA VAL A 239 7.79 16.72 -10.27
C VAL A 239 7.94 18.18 -9.81
N LEU A 240 9.09 18.50 -9.24
CA LEU A 240 9.37 19.87 -8.79
C LEU A 240 9.82 20.73 -10.00
N HIS A 241 9.06 21.76 -10.31
CA HIS A 241 9.47 22.75 -11.30
C HIS A 241 10.42 23.75 -10.62
N MET A 242 11.68 23.82 -11.11
CA MET A 242 12.73 24.70 -10.60
C MET A 242 12.42 26.18 -10.86
N GLY A 243 11.39 26.71 -10.29
CA GLY A 243 10.94 28.10 -10.39
C GLY A 243 9.78 28.40 -9.45
N GLU A 244 9.09 27.35 -9.04
CA GLU A 244 7.94 27.39 -8.12
C GLU A 244 8.26 26.72 -6.78
N CYS A 245 9.55 26.59 -6.44
CA CYS A 245 9.95 26.14 -5.10
C CYS A 245 9.54 27.19 -4.09
N ASP A 246 8.26 27.23 -3.76
CA ASP A 246 7.80 27.91 -2.58
C ASP A 246 8.57 27.38 -1.36
N HIS A 247 9.14 28.30 -0.66
CA HIS A 247 10.19 28.25 0.35
C HIS A 247 10.17 27.09 1.38
N ILE A 248 9.12 26.31 1.47
CA ILE A 248 8.98 25.26 2.50
C ILE A 248 9.67 23.96 2.06
N ILE A 249 9.43 23.48 0.84
CA ILE A 249 9.97 22.19 0.41
C ILE A 249 11.46 22.31 0.07
N CYS A 250 11.89 23.38 -0.61
CA CYS A 250 13.31 23.60 -0.88
C CYS A 250 14.13 23.81 0.39
N ASN A 251 13.58 24.42 1.43
CA ASN A 251 14.30 24.61 2.68
C ASN A 251 14.39 23.33 3.51
N MET A 252 13.36 22.47 3.51
CA MET A 252 13.44 21.14 4.13
C MET A 252 14.51 20.24 3.50
N TYR A 253 14.80 20.43 2.20
CA TYR A 253 15.75 19.58 1.46
C TYR A 253 17.10 20.26 1.18
N LYS A 254 17.26 21.57 1.42
CA LYS A 254 18.55 22.26 1.25
C LYS A 254 19.61 21.80 2.25
N ASP A 255 19.18 21.48 3.47
CA ASP A 255 20.05 21.03 4.55
C ASP A 255 20.18 19.51 4.61
N PHE A 256 19.54 18.77 3.68
CA PHE A 256 19.69 17.34 3.55
C PHE A 256 21.02 17.01 2.85
N VAL A 257 22.09 16.98 3.63
CA VAL A 257 23.41 16.57 3.15
C VAL A 257 23.47 15.04 3.16
N PRO A 258 23.51 14.36 1.97
CA PRO A 258 23.61 12.92 1.92
C PRO A 258 24.94 12.50 2.56
N GLY A 259 24.89 11.67 3.58
CA GLY A 259 26.07 11.08 4.24
C GLY A 259 26.35 11.59 5.65
N GLN A 260 25.60 12.54 6.19
CA GLN A 260 25.58 12.85 7.61
C GLN A 260 24.22 12.52 8.21
N SER A 261 23.83 11.25 8.14
CA SER A 261 22.70 10.74 8.90
C SER A 261 23.13 10.37 10.31
N GLU A 262 23.53 11.36 11.10
CA GLU A 262 23.35 11.29 12.53
C GLU A 262 22.00 11.95 12.82
N GLY A 263 20.95 11.12 12.91
CA GLY A 263 19.77 11.43 13.68
C GLY A 263 18.74 12.38 13.07
N LEU A 264 18.03 11.97 12.05
CA LEU A 264 16.61 12.30 11.92
C LEU A 264 15.84 10.97 11.92
N ILE A 265 15.72 10.42 13.11
CA ILE A 265 14.65 9.49 13.45
C ILE A 265 13.43 10.39 13.71
N ILE A 266 12.48 10.39 12.78
CA ILE A 266 11.12 10.87 13.04
C ILE A 266 10.31 9.71 13.63
#